data_4dce9aed2983c8b49a3962c16f64cd4c
#
_entry.id   4dce9aed2983c8b49a3962c16f64cd4c
#
_cell.length_a   1.000
_cell.length_b   1.000
_cell.length_c   1.000
_cell.angle_alpha   90.00
_cell.angle_beta   90.00
_cell.angle_gamma   90.00
#
_symmetry.space_group_name_H-M   'P 1'
#
loop_
_entity.id
_entity.type
_entity.pdbx_description
1 polymer ?
#
loop_
_entity_poly.entity_id
_entity_poly.type
_entity_poly.pdbx_seq_one_letter_code
_entity_poly.pdbx_strand_id
1 'polypeptide(L)'
;ASDVYKRQEQFDTQAQAYLKSAEAENEKIIGYLAFPGQNGQLVYSGSQPGDGAAISGTNYLNASMPSNTVLSCADASLASLTDQTNFSQNAEFTLYLSDVTYHFRAVAVYNTDAAGTENAFPPASYGELSDYYSYAEFSQSIKERSLFDTGNTPGDKETFLTLMSTGGTNGTFVCVTAVLLPDQAQ
;
A
#
# COMPACT_ATOMS: atom_id res chain seq x y z
N ALA A 1 -15.73 -15.95 13.13
CA ALA A 1 -15.78 -15.12 11.92
C ALA A 1 -16.53 -13.82 12.18
N SER A 2 -17.70 -13.87 12.81
CA SER A 2 -18.51 -12.67 13.07
C SER A 2 -17.83 -11.68 14.01
N ASP A 3 -17.03 -12.12 14.99
CA ASP A 3 -16.36 -11.23 15.94
C ASP A 3 -15.18 -10.51 15.31
N VAL A 4 -14.40 -11.18 14.45
CA VAL A 4 -13.31 -10.55 13.69
C VAL A 4 -13.88 -9.52 12.72
N TYR A 5 -14.95 -9.87 12.03
CA TYR A 5 -15.65 -8.98 11.11
C TYR A 5 -16.18 -7.74 11.82
N LYS A 6 -16.83 -7.89 12.97
CA LYS A 6 -17.37 -6.78 13.77
C LYS A 6 -16.27 -5.86 14.29
N ARG A 7 -15.12 -6.41 14.69
CA ARG A 7 -13.96 -5.61 15.11
C ARG A 7 -13.41 -4.79 13.94
N GLN A 8 -13.32 -5.39 12.74
CA GLN A 8 -12.86 -4.69 11.55
C GLN A 8 -13.82 -3.56 11.17
N GLU A 9 -15.11 -3.81 11.19
CA GLU A 9 -16.14 -2.80 10.93
C GLU A 9 -16.08 -1.64 11.93
N GLN A 10 -15.92 -1.94 13.21
CA GLN A 10 -15.77 -0.94 14.26
C GLN A 10 -14.48 -0.13 14.06
N PHE A 11 -13.40 -0.79 13.71
CA PHE A 11 -12.11 -0.16 13.42
C PHE A 11 -12.22 0.78 12.22
N ASP A 12 -12.88 0.33 11.16
CA ASP A 12 -13.11 1.14 9.96
C ASP A 12 -13.95 2.38 10.26
N THR A 13 -15.00 2.24 11.08
CA THR A 13 -15.84 3.36 11.50
C THR A 13 -15.04 4.40 12.28
N GLN A 14 -14.21 3.97 13.22
CA GLN A 14 -13.35 4.85 13.99
C GLN A 14 -12.30 5.55 13.13
N ALA A 15 -11.68 4.83 12.21
CA ALA A 15 -10.67 5.37 11.31
C ALA A 15 -11.26 6.40 10.34
N GLN A 16 -12.45 6.16 9.80
CA GLN A 16 -13.15 7.12 8.95
C GLN A 16 -13.53 8.38 9.72
N ALA A 17 -13.94 8.25 10.99
CA ALA A 17 -14.23 9.41 11.85
C ALA A 17 -12.95 10.23 12.12
N TYR A 18 -11.84 9.56 12.39
CA TYR A 18 -10.53 10.21 12.53
C TYR A 18 -10.13 10.98 11.27
N LEU A 19 -10.25 10.34 10.11
CA LEU A 19 -9.93 10.96 8.82
C LEU A 19 -10.81 12.20 8.57
N LYS A 20 -12.10 12.09 8.82
CA LYS A 20 -13.02 13.21 8.64
C LYS A 20 -12.65 14.42 9.50
N SER A 21 -12.24 14.16 10.75
CA SER A 21 -11.76 15.23 11.64
C SER A 21 -10.47 15.86 11.12
N ALA A 22 -9.54 15.05 10.63
CA ALA A 22 -8.28 15.53 10.07
C ALA A 22 -8.51 16.36 8.80
N GLU A 23 -9.40 15.91 7.91
CA GLU A 23 -9.76 16.63 6.69
C GLU A 23 -10.37 18.02 7.01
N ALA A 24 -11.15 18.11 8.07
CA ALA A 24 -11.74 19.37 8.50
C ALA A 24 -10.69 20.38 9.00
N GLU A 25 -9.58 19.90 9.54
CA GLU A 25 -8.48 20.75 10.01
C GLU A 25 -7.50 21.13 8.88
N ASN A 26 -7.34 20.28 7.89
CA ASN A 26 -6.40 20.49 6.79
C ASN A 26 -6.95 19.89 5.49
N GLU A 27 -7.32 20.75 4.56
CA GLU A 27 -7.90 20.36 3.28
C GLU A 27 -6.95 19.55 2.38
N LYS A 28 -5.64 19.55 2.67
CA LYS A 28 -4.66 18.74 1.95
C LYS A 28 -4.67 17.29 2.36
N ILE A 29 -5.30 16.95 3.48
CA ILE A 29 -5.44 15.57 3.93
C ILE A 29 -6.55 14.91 3.13
N ILE A 30 -6.24 13.79 2.46
CA ILE A 30 -7.16 13.06 1.59
C ILE A 30 -7.33 11.61 2.00
N GLY A 31 -6.56 11.12 2.95
CA GLY A 31 -6.64 9.72 3.35
C GLY A 31 -5.88 9.41 4.63
N TYR A 32 -6.03 8.16 5.05
CA TYR A 32 -5.34 7.60 6.22
C TYR A 32 -4.96 6.16 5.94
N LEU A 33 -3.67 5.85 6.06
CA LEU A 33 -3.11 4.50 5.91
C LEU A 33 -2.92 3.89 7.29
N ALA A 34 -3.60 2.78 7.57
CA ALA A 34 -3.60 2.14 8.88
C ALA A 34 -3.05 0.72 8.84
N PHE A 35 -2.19 0.39 9.80
CA PHE A 35 -1.62 -0.93 9.99
C PHE A 35 -2.05 -1.50 11.34
N PRO A 36 -2.25 -2.83 11.47
CA PRO A 36 -2.60 -3.43 12.76
C PRO A 36 -1.52 -3.33 13.83
N GLY A 37 -0.25 -3.39 13.43
CA GLY A 37 0.88 -3.53 14.34
C GLY A 37 1.88 -2.38 14.33
N GLN A 38 1.59 -1.28 13.67
CA GLN A 38 2.42 -0.07 13.70
C GLN A 38 1.57 1.19 13.50
N ASN A 39 2.17 2.34 13.74
CA ASN A 39 1.47 3.62 13.60
C ASN A 39 1.01 3.84 12.15
N GLY A 40 -0.20 4.37 12.03
CA GLY A 40 -0.73 4.83 10.75
C GLY A 40 -0.15 6.17 10.34
N GLN A 41 -0.47 6.58 9.11
CA GLN A 41 -0.02 7.87 8.56
C GLN A 41 -1.13 8.51 7.74
N LEU A 42 -1.26 9.83 7.87
CA LEU A 42 -2.18 10.59 7.04
C LEU A 42 -1.64 10.69 5.61
N VAL A 43 -2.55 10.68 4.65
CA VAL A 43 -2.24 10.80 3.22
C VAL A 43 -2.59 12.21 2.77
N TYR A 44 -1.65 12.87 2.10
CA TYR A 44 -1.75 14.25 1.67
C TYR A 44 -1.85 14.34 0.13
N SER A 45 -2.55 15.35 -0.34
CA SER A 45 -2.50 15.73 -1.75
C SER A 45 -1.30 16.63 -2.01
N GLY A 46 -0.48 16.29 -3.00
CA GLY A 46 0.72 17.06 -3.34
C GLY A 46 1.90 16.77 -2.42
N SER A 47 2.57 17.81 -1.94
CA SER A 47 3.74 17.67 -1.07
C SER A 47 3.37 17.09 0.28
N GLN A 48 4.07 16.06 0.71
CA GLN A 48 3.85 15.41 1.99
C GLN A 48 4.81 15.94 3.05
N PRO A 49 4.37 16.06 4.32
CA PRO A 49 5.30 16.19 5.45
C PRO A 49 6.10 14.90 5.63
N GLY A 50 7.23 14.97 6.34
CA GLY A 50 8.09 13.79 6.58
C GLY A 50 7.39 12.65 7.31
N ASP A 51 6.35 12.94 8.09
CA ASP A 51 5.55 11.96 8.84
C ASP A 51 4.26 11.51 8.13
N GLY A 52 4.04 11.98 6.90
CA GLY A 52 2.84 11.67 6.12
C GLY A 52 3.14 10.87 4.85
N ALA A 53 2.06 10.50 4.17
CA ALA A 53 2.11 9.80 2.89
C ALA A 53 1.47 10.63 1.78
N ALA A 54 1.79 10.32 0.53
CA ALA A 54 1.17 10.94 -0.64
C ALA A 54 1.03 9.94 -1.79
N ILE A 55 -0.07 10.04 -2.53
CA ILE A 55 -0.28 9.24 -3.74
C ILE A 55 0.59 9.81 -4.85
N SER A 56 1.43 8.95 -5.45
CA SER A 56 2.28 9.31 -6.59
C SER A 56 1.55 9.00 -7.90
N GLY A 57 1.49 9.99 -8.79
CA GLY A 57 0.92 9.82 -10.11
C GLY A 57 -0.58 10.09 -10.18
N THR A 58 -1.15 9.82 -11.35
CA THR A 58 -2.57 10.09 -11.66
C THR A 58 -3.46 8.86 -11.58
N ASN A 59 -2.89 7.69 -11.31
CA ASN A 59 -3.65 6.45 -11.27
C ASN A 59 -4.28 6.26 -9.90
N TYR A 60 -5.57 6.39 -9.87
CA TYR A 60 -6.35 6.14 -8.67
C TYR A 60 -6.71 4.65 -8.57
N LEU A 61 -6.92 4.19 -7.35
CA LEU A 61 -7.44 2.86 -7.10
C LEU A 61 -8.77 2.68 -7.84
N ASN A 62 -8.78 1.74 -8.77
CA ASN A 62 -9.96 1.40 -9.53
C ASN A 62 -10.14 -0.12 -9.49
N ALA A 63 -11.11 -0.57 -8.71
CA ALA A 63 -11.36 -2.00 -8.51
C ALA A 63 -11.83 -2.72 -9.78
N SER A 64 -12.22 -2.00 -10.81
CA SER A 64 -12.71 -2.57 -12.07
C SER A 64 -11.60 -2.85 -13.08
N MET A 65 -10.38 -2.35 -12.87
CA MET A 65 -9.27 -2.51 -13.80
C MET A 65 -7.98 -2.95 -13.08
N PRO A 66 -7.23 -3.90 -13.64
CA PRO A 66 -5.91 -4.20 -13.13
C PRO A 66 -5.02 -2.96 -13.20
N SER A 67 -4.50 -2.55 -12.06
CA SER A 67 -3.70 -1.33 -11.95
C SER A 67 -2.75 -1.42 -10.76
N ASN A 68 -1.77 -0.55 -10.73
CA ASN A 68 -0.88 -0.39 -9.60
C ASN A 68 -0.81 1.08 -9.21
N THR A 69 -1.25 1.40 -8.01
CA THR A 69 -1.15 2.74 -7.43
C THR A 69 0.05 2.78 -6.50
N VAL A 70 0.87 3.81 -6.59
CA VAL A 70 2.03 3.99 -5.72
C VAL A 70 1.73 5.05 -4.67
N LEU A 71 1.97 4.69 -3.42
CA LEU A 71 1.84 5.57 -2.27
C LEU A 71 3.21 5.78 -1.65
N SER A 72 3.72 7.03 -1.72
CA SER A 72 4.95 7.40 -1.03
C SER A 72 4.65 7.61 0.45
N CYS A 73 5.28 6.82 1.31
CA CYS A 73 5.04 6.80 2.75
C CYS A 73 6.06 7.66 3.50
N ALA A 74 5.78 7.92 4.76
CA ALA A 74 6.67 8.65 5.67
C ALA A 74 8.08 8.04 5.69
N ASP A 75 9.09 8.87 5.93
CA ASP A 75 10.49 8.47 5.93
C ASP A 75 10.73 7.27 6.83
N ALA A 76 11.35 6.22 6.27
CA ALA A 76 11.69 4.97 6.92
C ALA A 76 10.52 4.20 7.55
N SER A 77 9.27 4.58 7.26
CA SER A 77 8.09 3.98 7.91
C SER A 77 7.85 2.51 7.55
N LEU A 78 8.38 2.05 6.41
CA LEU A 78 8.24 0.66 5.97
C LEU A 78 9.46 -0.21 6.32
N ALA A 79 10.51 0.37 6.89
CA ALA A 79 11.76 -0.36 7.15
C ALA A 79 11.55 -1.57 8.08
N SER A 80 10.67 -1.45 9.08
CA SER A 80 10.35 -2.55 10.00
C SER A 80 9.69 -3.75 9.30
N LEU A 81 9.03 -3.52 8.16
CA LEU A 81 8.33 -4.56 7.41
C LEU A 81 9.27 -5.48 6.62
N THR A 82 10.57 -5.18 6.60
CA THR A 82 11.60 -6.08 6.06
C THR A 82 11.92 -7.24 7.03
N ASP A 83 11.49 -7.13 8.28
CA ASP A 83 11.49 -8.23 9.23
C ASP A 83 10.23 -9.08 9.05
N GLN A 84 10.40 -10.38 8.91
CA GLN A 84 9.31 -11.29 8.57
C GLN A 84 8.20 -11.33 9.62
N THR A 85 8.54 -11.21 10.90
CA THR A 85 7.56 -11.20 11.99
C THR A 85 6.71 -9.92 11.94
N ASN A 86 7.34 -8.77 11.80
CA ASN A 86 6.64 -7.50 11.67
C ASN A 86 5.79 -7.44 10.41
N PHE A 87 6.32 -7.96 9.29
CA PHE A 87 5.56 -8.06 8.05
C PHE A 87 4.27 -8.88 8.26
N SER A 88 4.40 -10.05 8.88
CA SER A 88 3.23 -10.94 9.09
C SER A 88 2.14 -10.29 9.94
N GLN A 89 2.51 -9.46 10.91
CA GLN A 89 1.56 -8.73 11.74
C GLN A 89 0.84 -7.60 10.99
N ASN A 90 1.45 -7.08 9.93
CA ASN A 90 0.97 -5.92 9.18
C ASN A 90 0.61 -6.26 7.72
N ALA A 91 0.57 -7.54 7.35
CA ALA A 91 0.34 -7.97 5.99
C ALA A 91 -1.05 -7.56 5.47
N GLU A 92 -2.04 -7.51 6.34
CA GLU A 92 -3.35 -6.95 6.02
C GLU A 92 -3.44 -5.55 6.60
N PHE A 93 -3.58 -4.56 5.73
CA PHE A 93 -3.66 -3.15 6.12
C PHE A 93 -4.79 -2.46 5.35
N THR A 94 -5.11 -1.24 5.74
CA THR A 94 -6.27 -0.53 5.19
C THR A 94 -5.89 0.89 4.77
N LEU A 95 -6.37 1.28 3.61
CA LEU A 95 -6.30 2.66 3.14
C LEU A 95 -7.71 3.25 3.19
N TYR A 96 -7.88 4.29 4.02
CA TYR A 96 -9.11 5.05 4.10
C TYR A 96 -8.98 6.30 3.24
N LEU A 97 -9.91 6.47 2.31
CA LEU A 97 -10.11 7.74 1.61
C LEU A 97 -11.48 8.27 2.02
N SER A 98 -11.81 9.50 1.64
CA SER A 98 -13.09 10.11 2.03
C SER A 98 -14.26 9.20 1.61
N ASP A 99 -14.98 8.70 2.60
CA ASP A 99 -16.15 7.80 2.43
C ASP A 99 -15.87 6.47 1.70
N VAL A 100 -14.59 6.10 1.51
CA VAL A 100 -14.21 4.85 0.86
C VAL A 100 -13.15 4.14 1.69
N THR A 101 -13.33 2.83 1.89
CA THR A 101 -12.41 1.98 2.63
C THR A 101 -11.87 0.88 1.72
N TYR A 102 -10.54 0.76 1.65
CA TYR A 102 -9.87 -0.25 0.85
C TYR A 102 -9.02 -1.14 1.75
N HIS A 103 -9.34 -2.43 1.78
CA HIS A 103 -8.57 -3.45 2.52
C HIS A 103 -7.58 -4.13 1.57
N PHE A 104 -6.33 -4.25 2.02
CA PHE A 104 -5.25 -4.83 1.22
C PHE A 104 -4.57 -5.98 1.94
N ARG A 105 -4.00 -6.91 1.15
CA ARG A 105 -3.08 -7.93 1.64
C ARG A 105 -1.76 -7.81 0.91
N ALA A 106 -0.67 -7.62 1.66
CA ALA A 106 0.67 -7.55 1.09
C ALA A 106 1.09 -8.91 0.53
N VAL A 107 1.68 -8.88 -0.68
CA VAL A 107 2.15 -10.08 -1.38
C VAL A 107 3.66 -10.10 -1.56
N ALA A 108 4.33 -8.95 -1.44
CA ALA A 108 5.78 -8.85 -1.57
C ALA A 108 6.33 -7.68 -0.79
N VAL A 109 7.56 -7.83 -0.27
CA VAL A 109 8.35 -6.75 0.31
C VAL A 109 9.75 -6.82 -0.28
N TYR A 110 10.25 -5.71 -0.80
CA TYR A 110 11.52 -5.69 -1.51
C TYR A 110 12.21 -4.32 -1.40
N ASN A 111 13.51 -4.31 -1.71
CA ASN A 111 14.26 -3.07 -1.85
C ASN A 111 14.36 -2.69 -3.32
N THR A 112 14.37 -1.40 -3.61
CA THR A 112 14.59 -0.87 -4.95
C THR A 112 15.49 0.36 -4.89
N ASP A 113 16.29 0.55 -5.95
CA ASP A 113 17.09 1.77 -6.10
C ASP A 113 16.19 2.96 -6.46
N ALA A 114 16.75 4.15 -6.34
CA ALA A 114 16.05 5.37 -6.73
C ALA A 114 15.66 5.31 -8.22
N ALA A 115 14.54 5.92 -8.55
CA ALA A 115 14.06 5.99 -9.92
C ALA A 115 15.13 6.57 -10.85
N GLY A 116 15.29 5.97 -12.03
CA GLY A 116 16.26 6.41 -13.03
C GLY A 116 17.65 5.78 -12.90
N THR A 117 17.89 4.93 -11.90
CA THR A 117 19.14 4.16 -11.81
C THR A 117 18.99 2.80 -12.51
N GLU A 118 20.14 2.17 -12.82
CA GLU A 118 20.17 0.93 -13.58
C GLU A 118 19.39 -0.22 -12.94
N ASN A 119 19.40 -0.28 -11.61
CA ASN A 119 18.75 -1.35 -10.86
C ASN A 119 17.39 -0.93 -10.28
N ALA A 120 16.87 0.20 -10.69
CA ALA A 120 15.57 0.65 -10.22
C ALA A 120 14.47 -0.31 -10.74
N PHE A 121 13.59 -0.66 -9.83
CA PHE A 121 12.34 -1.31 -10.21
C PHE A 121 11.24 -0.27 -10.00
N PRO A 122 10.79 0.41 -11.06
CA PRO A 122 9.84 1.48 -10.92
C PRO A 122 8.41 0.94 -10.89
N PRO A 123 7.80 0.73 -9.72
CA PRO A 123 6.39 0.29 -9.66
C PRO A 123 5.44 1.20 -10.42
N ALA A 124 5.79 2.49 -10.50
CA ALA A 124 4.98 3.46 -11.22
C ALA A 124 4.93 3.22 -12.74
N SER A 125 5.92 2.54 -13.33
CA SER A 125 5.87 2.19 -14.76
C SER A 125 4.85 1.11 -15.07
N TYR A 126 4.32 0.45 -14.06
CA TYR A 126 3.25 -0.54 -14.18
C TYR A 126 1.90 0.03 -13.71
N GLY A 127 1.71 1.34 -13.81
CA GLY A 127 0.48 2.01 -13.37
C GLY A 127 -0.79 1.50 -14.06
N GLU A 128 -0.67 1.07 -15.31
CA GLU A 128 -1.76 0.42 -16.04
C GLU A 128 -1.34 -0.99 -16.41
N LEU A 129 -1.98 -1.98 -15.82
CA LEU A 129 -1.76 -3.39 -16.09
C LEU A 129 -2.88 -3.90 -17.01
N SER A 130 -3.04 -3.21 -18.13
CA SER A 130 -4.18 -3.41 -19.03
C SER A 130 -4.13 -4.70 -19.85
N ASP A 131 -2.94 -5.29 -19.99
CA ASP A 131 -2.78 -6.53 -20.73
C ASP A 131 -2.19 -7.63 -19.85
N TYR A 132 -2.41 -8.87 -20.28
CA TYR A 132 -1.95 -10.05 -19.54
C TYR A 132 -0.44 -10.08 -19.33
N TYR A 133 0.34 -9.62 -20.31
CA TYR A 133 1.80 -9.66 -20.19
C TYR A 133 2.31 -8.68 -19.15
N SER A 134 1.83 -7.45 -19.17
CA SER A 134 2.21 -6.45 -18.15
C SER A 134 1.86 -6.93 -16.75
N TYR A 135 0.68 -7.50 -16.59
CA TYR A 135 0.22 -8.05 -15.32
C TYR A 135 1.09 -9.21 -14.85
N ALA A 136 1.32 -10.20 -15.73
CA ALA A 136 2.11 -11.38 -15.41
C ALA A 136 3.56 -11.02 -15.12
N GLU A 137 4.14 -10.10 -15.91
CA GLU A 137 5.50 -9.59 -15.70
C GLU A 137 5.63 -8.89 -14.35
N PHE A 138 4.68 -8.03 -14.00
CA PHE A 138 4.68 -7.34 -12.71
C PHE A 138 4.58 -8.33 -11.56
N SER A 139 3.63 -9.26 -11.61
CA SER A 139 3.44 -10.27 -10.56
C SER A 139 4.69 -11.14 -10.37
N GLN A 140 5.33 -11.56 -11.45
CA GLN A 140 6.55 -12.34 -11.41
C GLN A 140 7.72 -11.52 -10.84
N SER A 141 7.87 -10.28 -11.28
CA SER A 141 8.96 -9.42 -10.85
C SER A 141 8.91 -9.11 -9.36
N ILE A 142 7.74 -8.82 -8.80
CA ILE A 142 7.61 -8.56 -7.37
C ILE A 142 7.88 -9.82 -6.55
N LYS A 143 7.47 -10.97 -7.03
CA LYS A 143 7.71 -12.25 -6.37
C LYS A 143 9.21 -12.56 -6.30
N GLU A 144 9.92 -12.38 -7.41
CA GLU A 144 11.36 -12.63 -7.49
C GLU A 144 12.17 -11.65 -6.63
N ARG A 145 11.71 -10.42 -6.51
CA ARG A 145 12.38 -9.38 -5.72
C ARG A 145 12.08 -9.46 -4.24
N SER A 146 11.01 -10.16 -3.83
CA SER A 146 10.61 -10.20 -2.43
C SER A 146 11.73 -10.77 -1.55
N LEU A 147 11.99 -10.09 -0.42
CA LEU A 147 13.05 -10.46 0.52
C LEU A 147 12.83 -11.83 1.16
N PHE A 148 11.59 -12.26 1.23
CA PHE A 148 11.18 -13.58 1.69
C PHE A 148 9.84 -13.96 1.05
N ASP A 149 9.50 -15.24 1.14
CA ASP A 149 8.20 -15.72 0.71
C ASP A 149 7.14 -15.27 1.72
N THR A 150 6.18 -14.47 1.26
CA THR A 150 5.11 -13.96 2.12
C THR A 150 3.99 -14.97 2.37
N GLY A 151 3.97 -16.05 1.59
CA GLY A 151 2.86 -17.02 1.61
C GLY A 151 1.61 -16.52 0.85
N ASN A 152 1.65 -15.30 0.34
CA ASN A 152 0.54 -14.70 -0.41
C ASN A 152 0.93 -14.56 -1.88
N THR A 153 0.04 -14.98 -2.77
CA THR A 153 0.26 -14.93 -4.21
C THR A 153 -0.87 -14.14 -4.87
N PRO A 154 -0.56 -13.19 -5.78
CA PRO A 154 -1.61 -12.52 -6.54
C PRO A 154 -2.42 -13.49 -7.38
N GLY A 155 -3.72 -13.22 -7.53
CA GLY A 155 -4.57 -13.92 -8.46
C GLY A 155 -4.37 -13.48 -9.91
N ASP A 156 -5.26 -13.89 -10.81
CA ASP A 156 -5.11 -13.64 -12.25
C ASP A 156 -5.30 -12.18 -12.65
N LYS A 157 -6.10 -11.45 -11.90
CA LYS A 157 -6.35 -10.02 -12.14
C LYS A 157 -6.53 -9.33 -10.79
N GLU A 158 -5.57 -8.51 -10.41
CA GLU A 158 -5.60 -7.83 -9.14
C GLU A 158 -5.41 -6.33 -9.32
N THR A 159 -5.99 -5.56 -8.42
CA THR A 159 -5.65 -4.17 -8.23
C THR A 159 -4.56 -4.09 -7.18
N PHE A 160 -3.41 -3.54 -7.54
CA PHE A 160 -2.26 -3.44 -6.64
C PHE A 160 -2.15 -2.05 -6.02
N LEU A 161 -1.66 -2.02 -4.81
CA LEU A 161 -1.13 -0.82 -4.16
C LEU A 161 0.32 -1.11 -3.77
N THR A 162 1.23 -0.26 -4.19
CA THR A 162 2.62 -0.32 -3.76
C THR A 162 2.92 0.83 -2.82
N LEU A 163 3.32 0.49 -1.61
CA LEU A 163 3.82 1.43 -0.62
C LEU A 163 5.32 1.56 -0.79
N MET A 164 5.87 2.77 -0.72
CA MET A 164 7.30 3.02 -0.87
C MET A 164 7.77 4.01 0.18
N SER A 165 8.85 3.69 0.88
CA SER A 165 9.51 4.61 1.82
C SER A 165 11.03 4.53 1.68
N THR A 166 11.72 5.53 2.21
CA THR A 166 13.15 5.46 2.48
C THR A 166 13.45 4.40 3.55
N GLY A 167 14.71 4.14 3.83
CA GLY A 167 15.13 3.26 4.92
C GLY A 167 15.43 1.83 4.51
N GLY A 168 15.59 1.55 3.23
CA GLY A 168 16.08 0.27 2.73
C GLY A 168 17.59 0.10 2.93
N THR A 169 18.07 -1.11 2.67
CA THR A 169 19.48 -1.48 2.77
C THR A 169 20.33 -0.63 1.81
N ASN A 170 21.45 -0.12 2.29
CA ASN A 170 22.41 0.66 1.48
C ASN A 170 21.79 1.90 0.79
N GLY A 171 20.87 2.58 1.46
CA GLY A 171 20.24 3.78 0.92
C GLY A 171 19.14 3.51 -0.12
N THR A 172 18.70 2.27 -0.26
CA THR A 172 17.59 1.92 -1.14
C THR A 172 16.24 2.31 -0.50
N PHE A 173 15.18 2.21 -1.30
CA PHE A 173 13.80 2.33 -0.83
C PHE A 173 13.24 0.96 -0.48
N VAL A 174 12.36 0.92 0.53
CA VAL A 174 11.55 -0.26 0.83
C VAL A 174 10.23 -0.13 0.10
N CYS A 175 9.83 -1.19 -0.60
CA CYS A 175 8.54 -1.30 -1.26
C CYS A 175 7.74 -2.47 -0.68
N VAL A 176 6.46 -2.24 -0.45
CA VAL A 176 5.49 -3.28 -0.10
C VAL A 176 4.38 -3.23 -1.13
N THR A 177 4.23 -4.30 -1.91
CA THR A 177 3.16 -4.40 -2.90
C THR A 177 2.06 -5.29 -2.34
N ALA A 178 0.83 -4.81 -2.44
CA ALA A 178 -0.34 -5.46 -1.89
C ALA A 178 -1.46 -5.56 -2.93
N VAL A 179 -2.36 -6.52 -2.74
CA VAL A 179 -3.55 -6.70 -3.56
C VAL A 179 -4.78 -6.20 -2.81
N LEU A 180 -5.70 -5.60 -3.56
CA LEU A 180 -6.98 -5.15 -3.03
C LEU A 180 -7.85 -6.37 -2.72
N LEU A 181 -8.30 -6.47 -1.48
CA LEU A 181 -9.19 -7.55 -1.05
C LEU A 181 -10.64 -7.24 -1.47
N PRO A 182 -11.44 -8.28 -1.76
CA PRO A 182 -12.86 -8.08 -2.01
C PRO A 182 -13.53 -7.44 -0.79
N ASP A 183 -14.57 -6.65 -1.05
CA ASP A 183 -15.39 -6.09 0.03
C ASP A 183 -16.04 -7.24 0.82
N GLN A 184 -15.82 -7.25 2.14
CA GLN A 184 -16.32 -8.26 3.03
C GLN A 184 -17.68 -7.89 3.66
N ALA A 185 -18.26 -6.77 3.26
CA ALA A 185 -19.52 -6.25 3.78
C ALA A 185 -20.77 -6.90 3.15
N GLN A 186 -20.63 -8.08 2.60
CA GLN A 186 -21.75 -8.80 1.99
C GLN A 186 -22.30 -9.90 2.92
#